data_5b855669b03d771b33d5a0452fa23ffd
#
_entry.id   5b855669b03d771b33d5a0452fa23ffd
#
_cell.length_a   1.000
_cell.length_b   1.000
_cell.length_c   1.000
_cell.angle_alpha   90.00
_cell.angle_beta   90.00
_cell.angle_gamma   90.00
#
_symmetry.space_group_name_H-M   'P 1'
#
loop_
_entity.id
_entity.type
_entity.pdbx_description
1 polymer ?
#
loop_
_entity_poly.entity_id
_entity_poly.type
_entity_poly.pdbx_seq_one_letter_code
_entity_poly.pdbx_strand_id
1 'polypeptide(L)'
;MRYTIRYIIFAMNMSDVLQDKGVERVLSYKIMYYLRGFKILAKGYWTSEKKWQGIGILSVVIVLNLLSVFLTVLINDWYKEFWDVLQSYQFDQFWYLVGKFSLIALIYISIGVYSVYLQQMLQIKWREWMTDRYLVQWLKNRAYYRLKLAGNDMDNPDQRISEDINQFVALTLSLSIGMLRQLISLVAFVVILWNLSGILTVPIGSYEFTIYGYMVWVSLVYSIAGTYLTHKVGRLLINLNFEQQKYEADFRFSMMRVRENAESIAFYRGEKPEFMGFGQRFKAVIKNFRDIMTRTKILNAFTVGYGQLAIIIPIFMAAPRWFAMEVQVGWIMQLLNAFGKVQEAMSYLVDSYANIAQWCSVIRRLEGFDRHIGEAVALKSEVDFVCADDVKLDDVDVYLPNGDILVKSCSLDMQDKHSLLIMGQSGVGKSTMLRTLAGIWPYAKGQITLPSENKFLFLPQKPYLPLGSLRRAIYYPLVEDKAQDDKLKEILIMCQLGKLVNKLDEVDDWSRILSLGEQQRLAFARVLLYKPQYVFLDEATSATDEALEQYLYSMLIKELPKLKIISIGHRASLMENHEYKLTLYNEGKWSLEKL
;
A
#
# COMPACT_ATOMS: atom_id res chain seq x y z
N MET A 1 -1.60 26.45 -19.94
CA MET A 1 -2.42 25.88 -18.86
C MET A 1 -3.49 24.91 -19.35
N ARG A 2 -4.45 25.26 -20.25
CA ARG A 2 -5.47 24.31 -20.80
C ARG A 2 -4.87 23.08 -21.49
N TYR A 3 -3.77 23.22 -22.24
CA TYR A 3 -3.09 22.10 -22.91
C TYR A 3 -2.32 21.21 -21.93
N THR A 4 -1.67 21.78 -20.93
CA THR A 4 -0.93 21.02 -19.90
C THR A 4 -1.88 20.17 -19.04
N ILE A 5 -3.05 20.71 -18.72
CA ILE A 5 -4.11 20.00 -18.02
C ILE A 5 -4.72 18.87 -18.88
N ARG A 6 -4.96 19.09 -20.18
CA ARG A 6 -5.37 18.04 -21.13
C ARG A 6 -4.40 16.87 -21.16
N TYR A 7 -3.10 17.13 -21.01
CA TYR A 7 -2.08 16.10 -21.07
C TYR A 7 -1.95 15.24 -19.82
N ILE A 8 -2.14 15.81 -18.63
CA ILE A 8 -2.17 15.05 -17.36
C ILE A 8 -3.22 13.95 -17.40
N ILE A 9 -4.28 14.11 -18.19
CA ILE A 9 -5.44 13.23 -18.24
C ILE A 9 -5.37 12.18 -19.33
N PHE A 10 -4.70 12.46 -20.44
CA PHE A 10 -4.47 11.44 -21.46
C PHE A 10 -3.60 10.29 -20.95
N ALA A 11 -2.75 10.54 -19.96
CA ALA A 11 -1.92 9.55 -19.29
C ALA A 11 -2.66 8.63 -18.31
N MET A 12 -3.92 8.92 -18.01
CA MET A 12 -4.71 8.19 -17.03
C MET A 12 -5.56 7.08 -17.68
N ASN A 13 -5.02 6.37 -18.67
CA ASN A 13 -5.65 5.22 -19.34
C ASN A 13 -7.09 5.49 -19.82
N MET A 14 -7.23 6.15 -20.97
CA MET A 14 -8.52 6.54 -21.57
C MET A 14 -8.79 5.89 -22.92
N SER A 15 -8.47 4.62 -23.14
CA SER A 15 -8.86 3.96 -24.41
C SER A 15 -10.37 3.73 -24.57
N ASP A 16 -11.13 3.64 -23.46
CA ASP A 16 -12.50 3.14 -23.51
C ASP A 16 -13.63 4.17 -23.41
N VAL A 17 -13.33 5.48 -23.36
CA VAL A 17 -14.36 6.53 -23.15
C VAL A 17 -14.32 7.66 -24.19
N LEU A 18 -13.59 7.49 -25.29
CA LEU A 18 -13.41 8.55 -26.31
C LEU A 18 -14.42 8.51 -27.46
N GLN A 19 -15.53 7.83 -27.32
CA GLN A 19 -16.68 8.00 -28.24
C GLN A 19 -17.79 8.77 -27.54
N ASP A 20 -17.84 10.05 -27.84
CA ASP A 20 -18.94 11.00 -27.67
C ASP A 20 -19.00 11.90 -26.42
N LYS A 21 -18.99 13.21 -26.69
CA LYS A 21 -19.37 14.37 -25.88
C LYS A 21 -18.46 14.84 -24.73
N GLY A 22 -17.61 15.79 -25.05
CA GLY A 22 -17.15 16.76 -24.05
C GLY A 22 -15.88 16.42 -23.29
N VAL A 23 -14.74 16.24 -23.97
CA VAL A 23 -13.39 16.03 -23.39
C VAL A 23 -13.11 16.92 -22.17
N GLU A 24 -13.62 18.14 -22.14
CA GLU A 24 -13.44 19.07 -20.99
C GLU A 24 -14.27 18.66 -19.75
N ARG A 25 -15.46 18.11 -19.92
CA ARG A 25 -16.30 17.65 -18.78
C ARG A 25 -15.75 16.37 -18.16
N VAL A 26 -15.31 15.43 -18.98
CA VAL A 26 -14.68 14.18 -18.49
C VAL A 26 -13.38 14.48 -17.76
N LEU A 27 -12.68 15.50 -18.20
CA LEU A 27 -11.46 16.01 -17.64
C LEU A 27 -11.64 16.57 -16.24
N SER A 28 -12.54 17.50 -16.11
CA SER A 28 -12.92 18.13 -14.85
C SER A 28 -13.43 17.09 -13.85
N TYR A 29 -14.20 16.11 -14.31
CA TYR A 29 -14.75 15.05 -13.48
C TYR A 29 -13.65 14.13 -12.90
N LYS A 30 -12.64 13.75 -13.70
CA LYS A 30 -11.53 12.90 -13.21
C LYS A 30 -10.63 13.63 -12.24
N ILE A 31 -10.27 14.88 -12.52
CA ILE A 31 -9.49 15.68 -11.56
C ILE A 31 -10.27 15.79 -10.24
N MET A 32 -11.56 16.08 -10.31
CA MET A 32 -12.42 16.18 -9.13
C MET A 32 -12.51 14.85 -8.37
N TYR A 33 -12.55 13.73 -9.07
CA TYR A 33 -12.51 12.38 -8.45
C TYR A 33 -11.23 12.20 -7.61
N TYR A 34 -10.04 12.42 -8.19
CA TYR A 34 -8.79 12.25 -7.46
C TYR A 34 -8.60 13.27 -6.32
N LEU A 35 -9.06 14.51 -6.51
CA LEU A 35 -9.02 15.51 -5.45
C LEU A 35 -9.99 15.14 -4.30
N ARG A 36 -11.14 14.54 -4.62
CA ARG A 36 -12.07 14.02 -3.61
C ARG A 36 -11.46 12.84 -2.84
N GLY A 37 -10.89 11.85 -3.55
CA GLY A 37 -10.18 10.73 -2.93
C GLY A 37 -9.03 11.20 -2.04
N PHE A 38 -8.20 12.12 -2.54
CA PHE A 38 -7.15 12.76 -1.76
C PHE A 38 -7.72 13.43 -0.49
N LYS A 39 -8.78 14.24 -0.62
CA LYS A 39 -9.40 14.91 0.53
C LYS A 39 -9.90 13.93 1.58
N ILE A 40 -10.49 12.81 1.17
CA ILE A 40 -10.98 11.77 2.09
C ILE A 40 -9.81 11.14 2.85
N LEU A 41 -8.76 10.73 2.14
CA LEU A 41 -7.58 10.08 2.72
C LEU A 41 -6.77 11.02 3.62
N ALA A 42 -6.53 12.25 3.16
CA ALA A 42 -5.73 13.23 3.88
C ALA A 42 -6.48 13.82 5.09
N LYS A 43 -7.80 14.09 4.98
CA LYS A 43 -8.59 14.75 6.03
C LYS A 43 -8.43 14.07 7.39
N GLY A 44 -8.35 12.74 7.42
CA GLY A 44 -8.26 11.99 8.66
C GLY A 44 -7.08 12.43 9.53
N TYR A 45 -5.88 12.56 8.97
CA TYR A 45 -4.68 13.00 9.70
C TYR A 45 -4.80 14.46 10.16
N TRP A 46 -5.22 15.35 9.26
CA TRP A 46 -5.31 16.80 9.54
C TRP A 46 -6.46 17.20 10.46
N THR A 47 -7.34 16.24 10.84
CA THR A 47 -8.40 16.44 11.83
C THR A 47 -8.21 15.59 13.09
N SER A 48 -7.14 14.76 13.14
CA SER A 48 -6.82 13.88 14.26
C SER A 48 -6.24 14.65 15.47
N GLU A 49 -6.03 13.92 16.56
CA GLU A 49 -5.31 14.41 17.75
C GLU A 49 -3.87 14.85 17.46
N LYS A 50 -3.21 14.27 16.45
CA LYS A 50 -1.85 14.63 16.01
C LYS A 50 -1.79 15.83 15.05
N LYS A 51 -2.93 16.48 14.74
CA LYS A 51 -3.04 17.59 13.77
C LYS A 51 -2.10 18.76 14.04
N TRP A 52 -1.98 19.20 15.30
CA TRP A 52 -1.16 20.36 15.66
C TRP A 52 0.32 20.12 15.43
N GLN A 53 0.80 18.90 15.67
CA GLN A 53 2.19 18.52 15.34
C GLN A 53 2.42 18.53 13.83
N GLY A 54 1.47 17.98 13.06
CA GLY A 54 1.54 17.96 11.61
C GLY A 54 1.52 19.38 11.01
N ILE A 55 0.58 20.21 11.44
CA ILE A 55 0.46 21.62 10.99
C ILE A 55 1.71 22.42 11.35
N GLY A 56 2.24 22.26 12.57
CA GLY A 56 3.45 22.96 13.00
C GLY A 56 4.65 22.63 12.12
N ILE A 57 4.92 21.33 11.89
CA ILE A 57 6.03 20.91 11.03
C ILE A 57 5.82 21.40 9.60
N LEU A 58 4.61 21.25 9.04
CA LEU A 58 4.31 21.70 7.67
C LEU A 58 4.51 23.21 7.52
N SER A 59 4.06 24.00 8.50
CA SER A 59 4.25 25.46 8.48
C SER A 59 5.72 25.85 8.48
N VAL A 60 6.55 25.20 9.30
CA VAL A 60 8.00 25.43 9.28
C VAL A 60 8.61 25.04 7.93
N VAL A 61 8.22 23.88 7.37
CA VAL A 61 8.70 23.46 6.03
C VAL A 61 8.31 24.47 4.95
N ILE A 62 7.10 25.01 4.98
CA ILE A 62 6.66 26.04 4.04
C ILE A 62 7.51 27.31 4.21
N VAL A 63 7.73 27.79 5.44
CA VAL A 63 8.56 28.97 5.69
C VAL A 63 9.99 28.75 5.20
N LEU A 64 10.60 27.59 5.46
CA LEU A 64 11.94 27.27 4.96
C LEU A 64 12.00 27.24 3.42
N ASN A 65 10.97 26.74 2.75
CA ASN A 65 10.90 26.77 1.29
C ASN A 65 10.73 28.20 0.75
N LEU A 66 9.95 29.07 1.40
CA LEU A 66 9.84 30.48 1.06
C LEU A 66 11.19 31.20 1.21
N LEU A 67 11.88 30.98 2.33
CA LEU A 67 13.23 31.51 2.55
C LEU A 67 14.23 31.00 1.51
N SER A 68 14.14 29.73 1.12
CA SER A 68 14.98 29.17 0.05
C SER A 68 14.78 29.89 -1.27
N VAL A 69 13.54 30.22 -1.67
CA VAL A 69 13.26 31.00 -2.88
C VAL A 69 13.79 32.42 -2.74
N PHE A 70 13.59 33.07 -1.58
CA PHE A 70 14.14 34.40 -1.31
C PHE A 70 15.66 34.43 -1.42
N LEU A 71 16.37 33.46 -0.84
CA LEU A 71 17.82 33.35 -0.99
C LEU A 71 18.26 33.12 -2.44
N THR A 72 17.46 32.40 -3.24
CA THR A 72 17.73 32.21 -4.67
C THR A 72 17.63 33.53 -5.42
N VAL A 73 16.71 34.42 -5.02
CA VAL A 73 16.64 35.81 -5.56
C VAL A 73 17.88 36.61 -5.18
N LEU A 74 18.31 36.55 -3.90
CA LEU A 74 19.55 37.23 -3.47
C LEU A 74 20.80 36.73 -4.20
N ILE A 75 20.88 35.43 -4.46
CA ILE A 75 21.96 34.84 -5.28
C ILE A 75 21.91 35.39 -6.71
N ASN A 76 20.71 35.55 -7.27
CA ASN A 76 20.55 36.13 -8.59
C ASN A 76 21.03 37.58 -8.67
N ASP A 77 20.79 38.40 -7.65
CA ASP A 77 21.31 39.77 -7.55
C ASP A 77 22.82 39.76 -7.32
N TRP A 78 23.33 38.85 -6.50
CA TRP A 78 24.77 38.66 -6.30
C TRP A 78 25.48 38.29 -7.60
N TYR A 79 24.90 37.48 -8.51
CA TYR A 79 25.49 37.20 -9.83
C TYR A 79 25.77 38.47 -10.61
N LYS A 80 24.83 39.42 -10.60
CA LYS A 80 25.03 40.71 -11.27
C LYS A 80 26.22 41.47 -10.67
N GLU A 81 26.18 41.70 -9.34
CA GLU A 81 27.21 42.45 -8.64
C GLU A 81 28.61 41.83 -8.85
N PHE A 82 28.71 40.53 -8.76
CA PHE A 82 29.99 39.82 -8.87
C PHE A 82 30.62 39.92 -10.26
N TRP A 83 29.83 39.72 -11.30
CA TRP A 83 30.34 39.81 -12.67
C TRP A 83 30.65 41.26 -13.09
N ASP A 84 29.90 42.24 -12.59
CA ASP A 84 30.19 43.66 -12.83
C ASP A 84 31.50 44.09 -12.15
N VAL A 85 31.78 43.62 -10.94
CA VAL A 85 33.05 43.83 -10.22
C VAL A 85 34.23 43.17 -10.94
N LEU A 86 34.04 41.97 -11.48
CA LEU A 86 35.07 41.30 -12.28
C LEU A 86 35.36 42.05 -13.58
N GLN A 87 34.32 42.55 -14.26
CA GLN A 87 34.47 43.33 -15.50
C GLN A 87 35.19 44.65 -15.24
N SER A 88 34.94 45.28 -14.10
CA SER A 88 35.55 46.57 -13.72
C SER A 88 36.91 46.46 -13.00
N TYR A 89 37.42 45.23 -12.83
CA TYR A 89 38.70 44.92 -12.17
C TYR A 89 38.83 45.45 -10.72
N GLN A 90 37.73 45.53 -9.98
CA GLN A 90 37.69 46.07 -8.61
C GLN A 90 38.06 44.98 -7.57
N PHE A 91 39.35 44.79 -7.31
CA PHE A 91 39.88 43.72 -6.45
C PHE A 91 39.40 43.81 -4.99
N ASP A 92 39.27 45.02 -4.45
CA ASP A 92 38.85 45.21 -3.05
C ASP A 92 37.39 44.75 -2.82
N GLN A 93 36.50 44.95 -3.78
CA GLN A 93 35.13 44.52 -3.71
C GLN A 93 34.96 43.01 -3.95
N PHE A 94 35.89 42.38 -4.63
CA PHE A 94 35.87 40.96 -4.93
C PHE A 94 35.78 40.11 -3.67
N TRP A 95 36.67 40.34 -2.70
CA TRP A 95 36.67 39.56 -1.45
C TRP A 95 35.43 39.77 -0.61
N TYR A 96 34.88 40.99 -0.60
CA TYR A 96 33.60 41.27 0.05
C TYR A 96 32.47 40.46 -0.58
N LEU A 97 32.38 40.37 -1.91
CA LEU A 97 31.35 39.59 -2.59
C LEU A 97 31.52 38.08 -2.40
N VAL A 98 32.76 37.56 -2.34
CA VAL A 98 33.03 36.16 -1.99
C VAL A 98 32.55 35.85 -0.57
N GLY A 99 32.82 36.75 0.39
CA GLY A 99 32.29 36.61 1.75
C GLY A 99 30.75 36.64 1.82
N LYS A 100 30.13 37.61 1.09
CA LYS A 100 28.66 37.72 0.97
C LYS A 100 28.06 36.42 0.43
N PHE A 101 28.62 35.87 -0.65
CA PHE A 101 28.16 34.59 -1.22
C PHE A 101 28.31 33.42 -0.25
N SER A 102 29.47 33.32 0.40
CA SER A 102 29.75 32.24 1.34
C SER A 102 28.73 32.20 2.51
N LEU A 103 28.35 33.38 3.00
CA LEU A 103 27.32 33.51 4.03
C LEU A 103 25.93 33.08 3.51
N ILE A 104 25.54 33.59 2.33
CA ILE A 104 24.25 33.25 1.70
C ILE A 104 24.20 31.74 1.43
N ALA A 105 25.28 31.16 0.89
CA ALA A 105 25.38 29.72 0.60
C ALA A 105 25.26 28.87 1.86
N LEU A 106 25.93 29.26 2.95
CA LEU A 106 25.84 28.55 4.24
C LEU A 106 24.39 28.52 4.75
N ILE A 107 23.71 29.67 4.71
CA ILE A 107 22.31 29.78 5.14
C ILE A 107 21.41 28.95 4.20
N TYR A 108 21.61 29.03 2.88
CA TYR A 108 20.86 28.28 1.89
C TYR A 108 20.97 26.76 2.08
N ILE A 109 22.20 26.28 2.29
CA ILE A 109 22.48 24.86 2.56
C ILE A 109 21.77 24.43 3.86
N SER A 110 21.92 25.21 4.93
CA SER A 110 21.28 24.92 6.22
C SER A 110 19.76 24.82 6.09
N ILE A 111 19.13 25.76 5.42
CA ILE A 111 17.68 25.77 5.15
C ILE A 111 17.28 24.55 4.32
N GLY A 112 18.04 24.21 3.28
CA GLY A 112 17.78 23.07 2.43
C GLY A 112 17.82 21.74 3.20
N VAL A 113 18.87 21.54 4.01
CA VAL A 113 19.04 20.33 4.84
C VAL A 113 17.90 20.18 5.85
N TYR A 114 17.61 21.25 6.61
CA TYR A 114 16.53 21.19 7.60
C TYR A 114 15.14 21.05 6.98
N SER A 115 14.91 21.67 5.81
CA SER A 115 13.64 21.51 5.07
C SER A 115 13.39 20.04 4.69
N VAL A 116 14.40 19.34 4.14
CA VAL A 116 14.30 17.91 3.79
C VAL A 116 14.10 17.07 5.05
N TYR A 117 14.85 17.29 6.10
CA TYR A 117 14.72 16.57 7.37
C TYR A 117 13.32 16.70 7.97
N LEU A 118 12.78 17.91 8.05
CA LEU A 118 11.45 18.15 8.59
C LEU A 118 10.35 17.57 7.70
N GLN A 119 10.54 17.59 6.38
CA GLN A 119 9.61 16.93 5.44
C GLN A 119 9.59 15.42 5.68
N GLN A 120 10.74 14.76 5.85
CA GLN A 120 10.83 13.34 6.16
C GLN A 120 10.22 13.02 7.54
N MET A 121 10.42 13.90 8.54
CA MET A 121 9.79 13.76 9.85
C MET A 121 8.27 13.85 9.76
N LEU A 122 7.73 14.76 8.96
CA LEU A 122 6.29 14.84 8.72
C LEU A 122 5.77 13.60 7.99
N GLN A 123 6.53 13.11 7.00
CA GLN A 123 6.20 11.90 6.26
C GLN A 123 6.06 10.70 7.18
N ILE A 124 7.02 10.44 8.07
CA ILE A 124 6.97 9.27 8.95
C ILE A 124 5.84 9.37 9.98
N LYS A 125 5.59 10.57 10.54
CA LYS A 125 4.48 10.78 11.49
C LYS A 125 3.11 10.59 10.85
N TRP A 126 2.92 11.08 9.63
CA TRP A 126 1.67 10.89 8.90
C TRP A 126 1.49 9.43 8.50
N ARG A 127 2.56 8.77 8.03
CA ARG A 127 2.56 7.34 7.71
C ARG A 127 2.22 6.49 8.93
N GLU A 128 2.84 6.75 10.09
CA GLU A 128 2.56 6.05 11.35
C GLU A 128 1.07 6.10 11.67
N TRP A 129 0.49 7.30 11.69
CA TRP A 129 -0.94 7.48 11.98
C TRP A 129 -1.85 6.74 10.99
N MET A 130 -1.55 6.81 9.69
CA MET A 130 -2.35 6.10 8.68
C MET A 130 -2.23 4.59 8.82
N THR A 131 -1.02 4.08 9.03
CA THR A 131 -0.76 2.65 9.20
C THR A 131 -1.54 2.09 10.39
N ASP A 132 -1.47 2.75 11.55
CA ASP A 132 -2.20 2.34 12.75
C ASP A 132 -3.71 2.30 12.49
N ARG A 133 -4.24 3.34 11.85
CA ARG A 133 -5.66 3.41 11.50
C ARG A 133 -6.09 2.25 10.60
N TYR A 134 -5.33 1.98 9.53
CA TYR A 134 -5.65 0.90 8.59
C TYR A 134 -5.51 -0.49 9.21
N LEU A 135 -4.51 -0.72 10.06
CA LEU A 135 -4.36 -1.97 10.82
C LEU A 135 -5.57 -2.22 11.73
N VAL A 136 -6.00 -1.19 12.48
CA VAL A 136 -7.19 -1.30 13.33
C VAL A 136 -8.44 -1.59 12.50
N GLN A 137 -8.66 -0.90 11.38
CA GLN A 137 -9.82 -1.13 10.52
C GLN A 137 -9.81 -2.53 9.90
N TRP A 138 -8.65 -3.00 9.44
CA TRP A 138 -8.48 -4.30 8.80
C TRP A 138 -8.71 -5.46 9.76
N LEU A 139 -8.28 -5.31 11.03
CA LEU A 139 -8.46 -6.33 12.06
C LEU A 139 -9.86 -6.28 12.70
N LYS A 140 -10.49 -5.09 12.74
CA LYS A 140 -11.80 -4.88 13.35
C LYS A 140 -12.88 -5.73 12.68
N ASN A 141 -13.73 -6.35 13.48
CA ASN A 141 -14.84 -7.20 13.02
C ASN A 141 -14.41 -8.30 12.04
N ARG A 142 -13.16 -8.77 12.15
CA ARG A 142 -12.61 -9.81 11.28
C ARG A 142 -12.66 -9.43 9.79
N ALA A 143 -12.50 -8.13 9.46
CA ALA A 143 -12.61 -7.62 8.09
C ALA A 143 -11.62 -8.33 7.14
N TYR A 144 -10.41 -8.67 7.60
CA TYR A 144 -9.41 -9.46 6.86
C TYR A 144 -9.96 -10.79 6.33
N TYR A 145 -10.83 -11.46 7.10
CA TYR A 145 -11.43 -12.73 6.70
C TYR A 145 -12.62 -12.52 5.74
N ARG A 146 -13.47 -11.53 6.04
CA ARG A 146 -14.64 -11.20 5.21
C ARG A 146 -14.26 -10.70 3.81
N LEU A 147 -13.15 -9.94 3.69
CA LEU A 147 -12.58 -9.54 2.40
C LEU A 147 -12.23 -10.76 1.53
N LYS A 148 -11.65 -11.79 2.13
CA LYS A 148 -11.33 -13.04 1.42
C LYS A 148 -12.59 -13.79 0.94
N LEU A 149 -13.67 -13.77 1.74
CA LEU A 149 -14.95 -14.42 1.37
C LEU A 149 -15.66 -13.69 0.23
N ALA A 150 -15.54 -12.37 0.13
CA ALA A 150 -16.16 -11.57 -0.92
C ALA A 150 -15.57 -11.80 -2.32
N GLY A 151 -14.57 -12.69 -2.47
CA GLY A 151 -13.98 -13.06 -3.75
C GLY A 151 -13.14 -11.94 -4.39
N ASN A 152 -12.86 -10.88 -3.67
CA ASN A 152 -12.01 -9.78 -4.11
C ASN A 152 -10.52 -10.15 -3.94
N ASP A 153 -10.07 -11.17 -4.66
CA ASP A 153 -8.65 -11.60 -4.72
C ASP A 153 -7.71 -10.50 -5.28
N MET A 154 -8.27 -9.35 -5.67
CA MET A 154 -7.53 -8.27 -6.32
C MET A 154 -6.87 -7.29 -5.36
N ASP A 155 -7.10 -7.37 -4.05
CA ASP A 155 -6.52 -6.44 -3.10
C ASP A 155 -5.57 -7.17 -2.16
N ASN A 156 -4.27 -6.88 -2.28
CA ASN A 156 -3.24 -7.33 -1.35
C ASN A 156 -3.18 -6.36 -0.15
N PRO A 157 -3.87 -6.61 0.96
CA PRO A 157 -3.94 -5.69 2.10
C PRO A 157 -2.58 -5.35 2.69
N ASP A 158 -1.67 -6.33 2.70
CA ASP A 158 -0.28 -6.18 3.10
C ASP A 158 0.45 -5.12 2.28
N GLN A 159 0.30 -5.13 0.95
CA GLN A 159 0.89 -4.13 0.07
C GLN A 159 0.23 -2.76 0.23
N ARG A 160 -1.10 -2.71 0.41
CA ARG A 160 -1.83 -1.44 0.64
C ARG A 160 -1.33 -0.75 1.91
N ILE A 161 -1.18 -1.50 3.01
CA ILE A 161 -0.78 -0.97 4.31
C ILE A 161 0.73 -0.66 4.35
N SER A 162 1.59 -1.54 3.81
CA SER A 162 3.04 -1.37 3.89
C SER A 162 3.62 -0.38 2.88
N GLU A 163 3.16 -0.43 1.62
CA GLU A 163 3.75 0.32 0.51
C GLU A 163 2.90 1.51 0.08
N ASP A 164 1.59 1.30 -0.20
CA ASP A 164 0.75 2.35 -0.79
C ASP A 164 0.54 3.53 0.16
N ILE A 165 0.40 3.29 1.47
CA ILE A 165 0.33 4.38 2.47
C ILE A 165 1.62 5.20 2.43
N ASN A 166 2.79 4.55 2.39
CA ASN A 166 4.07 5.26 2.32
C ASN A 166 4.19 6.10 1.04
N GLN A 167 3.83 5.51 -0.11
CA GLN A 167 3.86 6.21 -1.41
C GLN A 167 2.87 7.37 -1.44
N PHE A 168 1.66 7.20 -0.89
CA PHE A 168 0.65 8.26 -0.81
C PHE A 168 1.17 9.47 -0.06
N VAL A 169 1.72 9.26 1.14
CA VAL A 169 2.24 10.36 1.98
C VAL A 169 3.44 11.02 1.35
N ALA A 170 4.42 10.22 0.87
CA ALA A 170 5.65 10.73 0.25
C ALA A 170 5.35 11.56 -0.99
N LEU A 171 4.54 11.04 -1.92
CA LEU A 171 4.18 11.75 -3.15
C LEU A 171 3.31 12.98 -2.87
N THR A 172 2.38 12.91 -1.92
CA THR A 172 1.56 14.07 -1.53
C THR A 172 2.42 15.23 -1.03
N LEU A 173 3.34 14.97 -0.11
CA LEU A 173 4.23 16.00 0.43
C LEU A 173 5.18 16.53 -0.64
N SER A 174 5.81 15.65 -1.40
CA SER A 174 6.75 16.03 -2.47
C SER A 174 6.08 16.88 -3.54
N LEU A 175 4.93 16.46 -4.07
CA LEU A 175 4.21 17.19 -5.11
C LEU A 175 3.64 18.51 -4.61
N SER A 176 3.06 18.53 -3.39
CA SER A 176 2.44 19.75 -2.85
C SER A 176 3.48 20.82 -2.50
N ILE A 177 4.57 20.43 -1.81
CA ILE A 177 5.63 21.35 -1.41
C ILE A 177 6.43 21.80 -2.65
N GLY A 178 6.74 20.87 -3.56
CA GLY A 178 7.41 21.17 -4.83
C GLY A 178 6.60 22.15 -5.68
N MET A 179 5.29 21.91 -5.84
CA MET A 179 4.40 22.81 -6.59
C MET A 179 4.36 24.22 -5.97
N LEU A 180 4.23 24.30 -4.63
CA LEU A 180 4.25 25.59 -3.93
C LEU A 180 5.55 26.34 -4.18
N ARG A 181 6.70 25.67 -4.03
CA ARG A 181 8.02 26.24 -4.26
C ARG A 181 8.16 26.76 -5.70
N GLN A 182 7.75 25.98 -6.70
CA GLN A 182 7.85 26.38 -8.11
C GLN A 182 6.90 27.52 -8.47
N LEU A 183 5.70 27.57 -7.92
CA LEU A 183 4.79 28.69 -8.13
C LEU A 183 5.36 30.01 -7.59
N ILE A 184 5.93 29.99 -6.38
CA ILE A 184 6.52 31.17 -5.77
C ILE A 184 7.78 31.59 -6.54
N SER A 185 8.64 30.62 -6.92
CA SER A 185 9.80 30.88 -7.77
C SER A 185 9.40 31.52 -9.11
N LEU A 186 8.35 30.97 -9.75
CA LEU A 186 7.84 31.52 -11.02
C LEU A 186 7.43 32.99 -10.89
N VAL A 187 6.64 33.31 -9.84
CA VAL A 187 6.19 34.70 -9.62
C VAL A 187 7.39 35.61 -9.38
N ALA A 188 8.33 35.24 -8.51
CA ALA A 188 9.51 36.04 -8.21
C ALA A 188 10.38 36.27 -9.44
N PHE A 189 10.70 35.24 -10.19
CA PHE A 189 11.59 35.33 -11.35
C PHE A 189 10.93 35.90 -12.60
N VAL A 190 9.61 35.80 -12.76
CA VAL A 190 8.87 36.52 -13.81
C VAL A 190 8.96 38.04 -13.57
N VAL A 191 8.81 38.51 -12.33
CA VAL A 191 8.96 39.93 -11.99
C VAL A 191 10.39 40.42 -12.27
N ILE A 192 11.40 39.63 -11.86
CA ILE A 192 12.81 39.98 -12.15
C ILE A 192 13.06 40.01 -13.65
N LEU A 193 12.63 38.97 -14.37
CA LEU A 193 12.83 38.88 -15.82
C LEU A 193 12.11 40.02 -16.58
N TRP A 194 10.91 40.42 -16.11
CA TRP A 194 10.18 41.55 -16.66
C TRP A 194 10.97 42.87 -16.53
N ASN A 195 11.50 43.12 -15.35
CA ASN A 195 12.29 44.34 -15.08
C ASN A 195 13.63 44.36 -15.86
N LEU A 196 14.26 43.18 -16.02
CA LEU A 196 15.50 43.06 -16.79
C LEU A 196 15.26 43.18 -18.30
N SER A 197 14.13 42.74 -18.83
CA SER A 197 13.88 42.67 -20.27
C SER A 197 13.96 44.04 -20.98
N GLY A 198 13.47 45.09 -20.33
CA GLY A 198 13.32 46.39 -21.00
C GLY A 198 12.28 46.35 -22.12
N ILE A 199 12.50 47.19 -23.14
CA ILE A 199 11.60 47.38 -24.28
C ILE A 199 12.27 46.87 -25.54
N LEU A 200 11.59 46.05 -26.32
CA LEU A 200 12.01 45.66 -27.66
C LEU A 200 11.12 46.38 -28.68
N THR A 201 11.75 47.25 -29.51
CA THR A 201 11.06 47.89 -30.63
C THR A 201 11.37 47.12 -31.91
N VAL A 202 10.32 46.58 -32.54
CA VAL A 202 10.44 45.86 -33.81
C VAL A 202 9.82 46.73 -34.91
N PRO A 203 10.59 47.25 -35.86
CA PRO A 203 10.06 48.00 -36.99
C PRO A 203 9.40 47.03 -37.98
N ILE A 204 8.09 47.14 -38.16
CA ILE A 204 7.32 46.38 -39.15
C ILE A 204 6.73 47.39 -40.17
N GLY A 205 7.44 47.59 -41.24
CA GLY A 205 7.07 48.61 -42.27
C GLY A 205 7.13 50.04 -41.72
N SER A 206 6.00 50.76 -41.72
CA SER A 206 5.88 52.14 -41.21
C SER A 206 5.46 52.22 -39.73
N TYR A 207 5.30 51.09 -39.04
CA TYR A 207 4.88 51.05 -37.65
C TYR A 207 5.97 50.45 -36.76
N GLU A 208 6.19 51.07 -35.61
CA GLU A 208 7.07 50.56 -34.57
C GLU A 208 6.23 49.82 -33.51
N PHE A 209 6.43 48.51 -33.43
CA PHE A 209 5.80 47.69 -32.40
C PHE A 209 6.71 47.62 -31.17
N THR A 210 6.23 48.13 -30.04
CA THR A 210 6.95 48.10 -28.76
C THR A 210 6.43 46.93 -27.90
N ILE A 211 7.31 46.00 -27.57
CA ILE A 211 7.01 44.84 -26.70
C ILE A 211 7.69 45.04 -25.36
N TYR A 212 6.89 45.26 -24.31
CA TYR A 212 7.39 45.34 -22.93
C TYR A 212 7.61 43.95 -22.35
N GLY A 213 8.69 43.75 -21.60
CA GLY A 213 8.96 42.48 -20.94
C GLY A 213 9.19 41.31 -21.91
N TYR A 214 9.74 41.57 -23.09
CA TYR A 214 9.80 40.59 -24.18
C TYR A 214 10.49 39.28 -23.81
N MET A 215 11.46 39.28 -22.88
CA MET A 215 12.11 38.04 -22.40
C MET A 215 11.15 37.11 -21.65
N VAL A 216 10.15 37.66 -20.96
CA VAL A 216 9.11 36.84 -20.30
C VAL A 216 8.30 36.12 -21.37
N TRP A 217 7.90 36.82 -22.43
CA TRP A 217 7.13 36.18 -23.51
C TRP A 217 7.94 35.12 -24.25
N VAL A 218 9.24 35.40 -24.52
CA VAL A 218 10.15 34.40 -25.11
C VAL A 218 10.29 33.19 -24.21
N SER A 219 10.49 33.38 -22.90
CA SER A 219 10.58 32.28 -21.91
C SER A 219 9.29 31.48 -21.86
N LEU A 220 8.13 32.13 -21.88
CA LEU A 220 6.83 31.45 -21.88
C LEU A 220 6.63 30.59 -23.14
N VAL A 221 6.85 31.17 -24.32
CA VAL A 221 6.71 30.44 -25.59
C VAL A 221 7.69 29.27 -25.65
N TYR A 222 8.96 29.52 -25.27
CA TYR A 222 9.99 28.49 -25.21
C TYR A 222 9.60 27.34 -24.26
N SER A 223 9.20 27.66 -23.03
CA SER A 223 8.81 26.66 -22.03
C SER A 223 7.57 25.86 -22.44
N ILE A 224 6.56 26.51 -23.03
CA ILE A 224 5.36 25.85 -23.53
C ILE A 224 5.70 24.91 -24.70
N ALA A 225 6.51 25.38 -25.65
CA ALA A 225 6.95 24.58 -26.79
C ALA A 225 7.79 23.38 -26.35
N GLY A 226 8.76 23.60 -25.45
CA GLY A 226 9.61 22.55 -24.90
C GLY A 226 8.79 21.50 -24.12
N THR A 227 7.89 21.96 -23.26
CA THR A 227 6.95 21.11 -22.52
C THR A 227 6.10 20.24 -23.45
N TYR A 228 5.53 20.84 -24.48
CA TYR A 228 4.73 20.12 -25.48
C TYR A 228 5.53 19.05 -26.22
N LEU A 229 6.72 19.39 -26.69
CA LEU A 229 7.59 18.49 -27.43
C LEU A 229 8.14 17.36 -26.54
N THR A 230 8.60 17.69 -25.33
CA THR A 230 9.05 16.69 -24.34
C THR A 230 7.97 15.67 -24.07
N HIS A 231 6.74 16.14 -23.86
CA HIS A 231 5.60 15.22 -23.67
C HIS A 231 5.36 14.35 -24.90
N LYS A 232 5.30 14.92 -26.10
CA LYS A 232 5.06 14.18 -27.34
C LYS A 232 6.10 13.07 -27.56
N VAL A 233 7.35 13.33 -27.23
CA VAL A 233 8.46 12.36 -27.32
C VAL A 233 8.38 11.32 -26.18
N GLY A 234 8.12 11.77 -24.95
CA GLY A 234 8.20 10.95 -23.74
C GLY A 234 6.97 10.09 -23.46
N ARG A 235 5.79 10.39 -24.03
CA ARG A 235 4.53 9.71 -23.68
C ARG A 235 4.55 8.19 -23.84
N LEU A 236 5.31 7.68 -24.81
CA LEU A 236 5.43 6.24 -25.06
C LEU A 236 6.20 5.52 -23.95
N LEU A 237 7.12 6.21 -23.25
CA LEU A 237 7.86 5.62 -22.13
C LEU A 237 6.96 5.22 -20.97
N ILE A 238 5.83 5.91 -20.78
CA ILE A 238 4.90 5.61 -19.69
C ILE A 238 4.33 4.21 -19.85
N ASN A 239 3.84 3.88 -21.05
CA ASN A 239 3.28 2.57 -21.33
C ASN A 239 4.38 1.49 -21.26
N LEU A 240 5.57 1.75 -21.83
CA LEU A 240 6.68 0.83 -21.77
C LEU A 240 7.14 0.56 -20.32
N ASN A 241 7.21 1.58 -19.48
CA ASN A 241 7.53 1.41 -18.06
C ASN A 241 6.45 0.62 -17.31
N PHE A 242 5.18 0.83 -17.63
CA PHE A 242 4.09 0.04 -17.06
C PHE A 242 4.18 -1.44 -17.47
N GLU A 243 4.43 -1.71 -18.75
CA GLU A 243 4.63 -3.07 -19.24
C GLU A 243 5.89 -3.71 -18.64
N GLN A 244 6.97 -2.92 -18.43
CA GLN A 244 8.17 -3.41 -17.75
C GLN A 244 7.86 -3.93 -16.35
N GLN A 245 7.13 -3.15 -15.56
CA GLN A 245 6.71 -3.57 -14.21
C GLN A 245 5.86 -4.84 -14.24
N LYS A 246 4.98 -4.97 -15.24
CA LYS A 246 4.16 -6.18 -15.44
C LYS A 246 5.03 -7.39 -15.76
N TYR A 247 5.94 -7.29 -16.75
CA TYR A 247 6.81 -8.41 -17.13
C TYR A 247 7.75 -8.83 -15.99
N GLU A 248 8.28 -7.86 -15.23
CA GLU A 248 9.09 -8.13 -14.03
C GLU A 248 8.26 -8.85 -12.94
N ALA A 249 7.01 -8.42 -12.73
CA ALA A 249 6.10 -9.07 -11.79
C ALA A 249 5.78 -10.51 -12.22
N ASP A 250 5.48 -10.74 -13.51
CA ASP A 250 5.18 -12.07 -14.06
C ASP A 250 6.39 -13.01 -13.94
N PHE A 251 7.61 -12.49 -14.19
CA PHE A 251 8.84 -13.24 -14.02
C PHE A 251 9.08 -13.61 -12.56
N ARG A 252 8.97 -12.65 -11.63
CA ARG A 252 9.11 -12.87 -10.18
C ARG A 252 8.07 -13.86 -9.66
N PHE A 253 6.81 -13.72 -10.08
CA PHE A 253 5.73 -14.65 -9.70
C PHE A 253 6.03 -16.08 -10.12
N SER A 254 6.59 -16.27 -11.33
CA SER A 254 6.97 -17.61 -11.78
C SER A 254 8.06 -18.25 -10.91
N MET A 255 9.06 -17.48 -10.48
CA MET A 255 10.09 -17.96 -9.54
C MET A 255 9.51 -18.28 -8.14
N MET A 256 8.57 -17.45 -7.68
CA MET A 256 7.89 -17.70 -6.39
C MET A 256 7.10 -19.01 -6.41
N ARG A 257 6.42 -19.31 -7.52
CA ARG A 257 5.73 -20.62 -7.70
C ARG A 257 6.67 -21.81 -7.63
N VAL A 258 7.86 -21.71 -8.22
CA VAL A 258 8.87 -22.77 -8.11
C VAL A 258 9.33 -22.93 -6.67
N ARG A 259 9.56 -21.84 -5.95
CA ARG A 259 9.96 -21.88 -4.54
C ARG A 259 8.88 -22.51 -3.65
N GLU A 260 7.61 -22.22 -3.91
CA GLU A 260 6.48 -22.76 -3.15
C GLU A 260 6.26 -24.26 -3.42
N ASN A 261 6.58 -24.72 -4.63
CA ASN A 261 6.38 -26.10 -5.06
C ASN A 261 7.70 -26.85 -5.28
N ALA A 262 8.77 -26.41 -4.58
CA ALA A 262 10.12 -26.90 -4.84
C ALA A 262 10.26 -28.43 -4.72
N GLU A 263 9.65 -29.03 -3.70
CA GLU A 263 9.65 -30.48 -3.47
C GLU A 263 8.94 -31.23 -4.60
N SER A 264 7.75 -30.78 -5.00
CA SER A 264 6.99 -31.41 -6.09
C SER A 264 7.74 -31.33 -7.41
N ILE A 265 8.34 -30.17 -7.72
CA ILE A 265 9.13 -29.96 -8.93
C ILE A 265 10.37 -30.87 -8.93
N ALA A 266 11.04 -31.01 -7.78
CA ALA A 266 12.18 -31.90 -7.61
C ALA A 266 11.80 -33.37 -7.82
N PHE A 267 10.65 -33.82 -7.29
CA PHE A 267 10.13 -35.17 -7.54
C PHE A 267 9.82 -35.42 -9.03
N TYR A 268 9.26 -34.44 -9.72
CA TYR A 268 9.00 -34.54 -11.16
C TYR A 268 10.22 -34.33 -12.04
N ARG A 269 11.38 -33.92 -11.48
CA ARG A 269 12.60 -33.51 -12.21
C ARG A 269 12.28 -32.41 -13.23
N GLY A 270 11.50 -31.43 -12.81
CA GLY A 270 10.89 -30.40 -13.66
C GLY A 270 11.80 -29.19 -13.95
N GLU A 271 13.12 -29.24 -13.69
CA GLU A 271 14.03 -28.09 -13.81
C GLU A 271 14.12 -27.54 -15.23
N LYS A 272 14.14 -28.43 -16.24
CA LYS A 272 14.25 -28.02 -17.65
C LYS A 272 13.03 -27.26 -18.16
N PRO A 273 11.78 -27.75 -17.99
CA PRO A 273 10.57 -26.99 -18.34
C PRO A 273 10.48 -25.65 -17.62
N GLU A 274 10.78 -25.59 -16.31
CA GLU A 274 10.77 -24.35 -15.55
C GLU A 274 11.81 -23.35 -16.05
N PHE A 275 13.04 -23.81 -16.35
CA PHE A 275 14.08 -22.96 -16.93
C PHE A 275 13.67 -22.38 -18.31
N MET A 276 13.03 -23.19 -19.17
CA MET A 276 12.52 -22.70 -20.45
C MET A 276 11.41 -21.66 -20.25
N GLY A 277 10.50 -21.89 -19.30
CA GLY A 277 9.45 -20.95 -18.93
C GLY A 277 9.99 -19.61 -18.39
N PHE A 278 11.02 -19.66 -17.54
CA PHE A 278 11.74 -18.46 -17.09
C PHE A 278 12.40 -17.72 -18.24
N GLY A 279 13.07 -18.44 -19.13
CA GLY A 279 13.73 -17.86 -20.30
C GLY A 279 12.76 -17.13 -21.23
N GLN A 280 11.56 -17.66 -21.44
CA GLN A 280 10.53 -16.99 -22.25
C GLN A 280 10.03 -15.70 -21.61
N ARG A 281 9.73 -15.71 -20.28
CA ARG A 281 9.29 -14.51 -19.55
C ARG A 281 10.38 -13.46 -19.49
N PHE A 282 11.63 -13.88 -19.24
CA PHE A 282 12.76 -12.95 -19.19
C PHE A 282 13.08 -12.34 -20.57
N LYS A 283 12.86 -13.06 -21.67
CA LYS A 283 12.97 -12.48 -23.02
C LYS A 283 11.98 -11.34 -23.24
N ALA A 284 10.77 -11.41 -22.68
CA ALA A 284 9.80 -10.31 -22.74
C ALA A 284 10.31 -9.08 -21.97
N VAL A 285 10.87 -9.27 -20.78
CA VAL A 285 11.54 -8.21 -19.98
C VAL A 285 12.63 -7.53 -20.79
N ILE A 286 13.55 -8.32 -21.39
CA ILE A 286 14.67 -7.79 -22.18
C ILE A 286 14.18 -7.01 -23.41
N LYS A 287 13.18 -7.55 -24.13
CA LYS A 287 12.64 -6.91 -25.34
C LYS A 287 12.06 -5.55 -25.00
N ASN A 288 11.19 -5.49 -24.00
CA ASN A 288 10.57 -4.24 -23.58
C ASN A 288 11.61 -3.23 -23.06
N PHE A 289 12.63 -3.69 -22.32
CA PHE A 289 13.71 -2.84 -21.85
C PHE A 289 14.52 -2.21 -22.99
N ARG A 290 14.75 -2.94 -24.09
CA ARG A 290 15.38 -2.40 -25.31
C ARG A 290 14.55 -1.27 -25.94
N ASP A 291 13.22 -1.44 -25.94
CA ASP A 291 12.31 -0.41 -26.43
C ASP A 291 12.36 0.84 -25.52
N ILE A 292 12.41 0.65 -24.20
CA ILE A 292 12.64 1.73 -23.23
C ILE A 292 13.96 2.43 -23.50
N MET A 293 15.06 1.71 -23.66
CA MET A 293 16.38 2.30 -23.97
C MET A 293 16.35 3.17 -25.22
N THR A 294 15.71 2.68 -26.29
CA THR A 294 15.61 3.40 -27.55
C THR A 294 14.81 4.71 -27.38
N ARG A 295 13.69 4.67 -26.66
CA ARG A 295 12.87 5.84 -26.40
C ARG A 295 13.55 6.82 -25.44
N THR A 296 14.20 6.32 -24.40
CA THR A 296 15.00 7.14 -23.48
C THR A 296 16.14 7.87 -24.20
N LYS A 297 16.82 7.20 -25.12
CA LYS A 297 17.85 7.83 -25.96
C LYS A 297 17.29 9.03 -26.73
N ILE A 298 16.13 8.87 -27.39
CA ILE A 298 15.50 9.94 -28.16
C ILE A 298 15.06 11.09 -27.24
N LEU A 299 14.46 10.77 -26.09
CA LEU A 299 14.04 11.78 -25.12
C LEU A 299 15.24 12.55 -24.57
N ASN A 300 16.32 11.86 -24.19
CA ASN A 300 17.52 12.50 -23.68
C ASN A 300 18.20 13.39 -24.75
N ALA A 301 18.28 12.93 -26.00
CA ALA A 301 18.81 13.75 -27.08
C ALA A 301 18.01 15.05 -27.25
N PHE A 302 16.67 14.96 -27.16
CA PHE A 302 15.81 16.13 -27.22
C PHE A 302 15.98 17.05 -25.99
N THR A 303 15.92 16.51 -24.77
CA THR A 303 16.00 17.31 -23.54
C THR A 303 17.36 17.98 -23.35
N VAL A 304 18.45 17.28 -23.69
CA VAL A 304 19.81 17.88 -23.68
C VAL A 304 19.91 18.99 -24.73
N GLY A 305 19.47 18.74 -25.97
CA GLY A 305 19.46 19.76 -27.01
C GLY A 305 18.61 20.99 -26.65
N TYR A 306 17.42 20.73 -26.10
CA TYR A 306 16.56 21.79 -25.59
C TYR A 306 17.23 22.57 -24.46
N GLY A 307 17.90 21.91 -23.50
CA GLY A 307 18.65 22.58 -22.44
C GLY A 307 19.79 23.46 -22.96
N GLN A 308 20.50 23.04 -24.03
CA GLN A 308 21.56 23.88 -24.64
C GLN A 308 20.98 25.12 -25.34
N LEU A 309 19.84 24.99 -26.02
CA LEU A 309 19.15 26.14 -26.61
C LEU A 309 18.69 27.16 -25.58
N ALA A 310 18.28 26.69 -24.37
CA ALA A 310 17.88 27.57 -23.28
C ALA A 310 18.99 28.51 -22.79
N ILE A 311 20.26 28.15 -22.97
CA ILE A 311 21.41 29.01 -22.65
C ILE A 311 21.61 30.09 -23.75
N ILE A 312 21.47 29.70 -25.03
CA ILE A 312 21.78 30.55 -26.15
C ILE A 312 20.68 31.58 -26.43
N ILE A 313 19.41 31.19 -26.29
CA ILE A 313 18.26 32.06 -26.63
C ILE A 313 18.30 33.42 -25.87
N PRO A 314 18.42 33.46 -24.53
CA PRO A 314 18.46 34.72 -23.81
C PRO A 314 19.71 35.55 -24.15
N ILE A 315 20.86 34.90 -24.46
CA ILE A 315 22.07 35.61 -24.91
C ILE A 315 21.82 36.28 -26.29
N PHE A 316 21.26 35.51 -27.24
CA PHE A 316 20.94 36.01 -28.56
C PHE A 316 19.99 37.23 -28.50
N MET A 317 18.97 37.13 -27.66
CA MET A 317 18.00 38.21 -27.46
C MET A 317 18.59 39.41 -26.70
N ALA A 318 19.63 39.23 -25.88
CA ALA A 318 20.34 40.28 -25.16
C ALA A 318 21.45 40.93 -26.00
N ALA A 319 21.95 40.27 -27.05
CA ALA A 319 23.10 40.68 -27.84
C ALA A 319 22.99 42.11 -28.41
N PRO A 320 21.85 42.59 -28.98
CA PRO A 320 21.76 43.96 -29.48
C PRO A 320 22.07 45.01 -28.41
N ARG A 321 21.57 44.83 -27.19
CA ARG A 321 21.82 45.77 -26.08
C ARG A 321 23.25 45.68 -25.53
N TRP A 322 23.82 44.46 -25.58
CA TRP A 322 25.22 44.28 -25.20
C TRP A 322 26.18 44.98 -26.15
N PHE A 323 26.00 44.79 -27.46
CA PHE A 323 26.84 45.44 -28.45
C PHE A 323 26.60 46.96 -28.57
N ALA A 324 25.43 47.44 -28.15
CA ALA A 324 25.16 48.86 -27.98
C ALA A 324 25.79 49.47 -26.70
N MET A 325 26.49 48.63 -25.89
CA MET A 325 27.08 49.05 -24.59
C MET A 325 26.05 49.57 -23.56
N GLU A 326 24.80 49.18 -23.70
CA GLU A 326 23.72 49.59 -22.78
C GLU A 326 23.73 48.79 -21.48
N VAL A 327 24.33 47.58 -21.47
CA VAL A 327 24.30 46.64 -20.35
C VAL A 327 25.69 46.04 -20.09
N GLN A 328 25.94 45.67 -18.82
CA GLN A 328 27.17 45.03 -18.36
C GLN A 328 27.04 43.49 -18.34
N VAL A 329 28.18 42.77 -18.17
CA VAL A 329 28.21 41.29 -18.11
C VAL A 329 27.34 40.76 -17.00
N GLY A 330 27.35 41.40 -15.82
CA GLY A 330 26.54 41.01 -14.68
C GLY A 330 25.03 40.97 -14.98
N TRP A 331 24.56 41.96 -15.78
CA TRP A 331 23.17 41.98 -16.23
C TRP A 331 22.84 40.74 -17.10
N ILE A 332 23.75 40.34 -18.01
CA ILE A 332 23.56 39.14 -18.84
C ILE A 332 23.48 37.88 -17.95
N MET A 333 24.37 37.75 -16.97
CA MET A 333 24.41 36.60 -16.07
C MET A 333 23.16 36.53 -15.18
N GLN A 334 22.69 37.67 -14.70
CA GLN A 334 21.43 37.78 -13.98
C GLN A 334 20.24 37.37 -14.85
N LEU A 335 20.21 37.81 -16.09
CA LEU A 335 19.17 37.46 -17.07
C LEU A 335 19.13 35.97 -17.36
N LEU A 336 20.30 35.35 -17.61
CA LEU A 336 20.42 33.92 -17.87
C LEU A 336 19.87 33.09 -16.71
N ASN A 337 20.24 33.46 -15.48
CA ASN A 337 19.79 32.76 -14.30
C ASN A 337 18.27 32.93 -14.12
N ALA A 338 17.75 34.16 -14.27
CA ALA A 338 16.30 34.41 -14.15
C ALA A 338 15.48 33.65 -15.22
N PHE A 339 15.98 33.63 -16.48
CA PHE A 339 15.35 32.88 -17.57
C PHE A 339 15.32 31.38 -17.26
N GLY A 340 16.44 30.81 -16.78
CA GLY A 340 16.52 29.40 -16.37
C GLY A 340 15.55 29.05 -15.23
N LYS A 341 15.38 29.95 -14.24
CA LYS A 341 14.44 29.76 -13.14
C LYS A 341 12.97 29.77 -13.57
N VAL A 342 12.61 30.68 -14.50
CA VAL A 342 11.26 30.68 -15.09
C VAL A 342 11.01 29.40 -15.88
N GLN A 343 11.98 28.92 -16.66
CA GLN A 343 11.89 27.68 -17.41
C GLN A 343 11.74 26.48 -16.47
N GLU A 344 12.57 26.35 -15.43
CA GLU A 344 12.52 25.27 -14.43
C GLU A 344 11.13 25.22 -13.78
N ALA A 345 10.60 26.37 -13.37
CA ALA A 345 9.29 26.44 -12.74
C ALA A 345 8.13 26.06 -13.69
N MET A 346 8.22 26.46 -14.97
CA MET A 346 7.23 26.10 -15.98
C MET A 346 7.27 24.60 -16.36
N SER A 347 8.46 24.00 -16.36
CA SER A 347 8.66 22.58 -16.70
C SER A 347 8.26 21.62 -15.56
N TYR A 348 8.12 22.10 -14.33
CA TYR A 348 7.89 21.27 -13.14
C TYR A 348 6.72 20.27 -13.26
N LEU A 349 5.59 20.70 -13.82
CA LEU A 349 4.43 19.82 -13.99
C LEU A 349 4.70 18.66 -14.95
N VAL A 350 5.54 18.89 -15.95
CA VAL A 350 5.93 17.86 -16.92
C VAL A 350 6.95 16.92 -16.31
N ASP A 351 7.92 17.46 -15.60
CA ASP A 351 8.95 16.67 -14.92
C ASP A 351 8.35 15.81 -13.79
N SER A 352 7.33 16.33 -13.12
CA SER A 352 6.59 15.62 -12.07
C SER A 352 5.49 14.70 -12.58
N TYR A 353 5.30 14.59 -13.90
CA TYR A 353 4.18 13.85 -14.48
C TYR A 353 4.10 12.39 -14.05
N ALA A 354 5.23 11.67 -14.06
CA ALA A 354 5.29 10.28 -13.62
C ALA A 354 4.86 10.13 -12.14
N ASN A 355 5.33 11.04 -11.28
CA ASN A 355 4.96 11.07 -9.86
C ASN A 355 3.47 11.38 -9.66
N ILE A 356 2.90 12.29 -10.47
CA ILE A 356 1.46 12.59 -10.44
C ILE A 356 0.64 11.37 -10.86
N ALA A 357 1.03 10.67 -11.92
CA ALA A 357 0.35 9.47 -12.37
C ALA A 357 0.41 8.35 -11.31
N GLN A 358 1.58 8.15 -10.69
CA GLN A 358 1.75 7.21 -9.59
C GLN A 358 0.88 7.59 -8.38
N TRP A 359 0.87 8.86 -7.99
CA TRP A 359 0.03 9.38 -6.90
C TRP A 359 -1.46 9.13 -7.15
N CYS A 360 -1.96 9.39 -8.35
CA CYS A 360 -3.33 9.07 -8.73
C CYS A 360 -3.64 7.57 -8.64
N SER A 361 -2.71 6.72 -9.07
CA SER A 361 -2.86 5.27 -8.98
C SER A 361 -2.94 4.80 -7.53
N VAL A 362 -2.08 5.33 -6.66
CA VAL A 362 -2.08 5.01 -5.22
C VAL A 362 -3.37 5.46 -4.54
N ILE A 363 -3.88 6.66 -4.84
CA ILE A 363 -5.16 7.14 -4.32
C ILE A 363 -6.29 6.17 -4.69
N ARG A 364 -6.36 5.74 -5.96
CA ARG A 364 -7.39 4.80 -6.43
C ARG A 364 -7.34 3.48 -5.67
N ARG A 365 -6.13 2.93 -5.45
CA ARG A 365 -5.96 1.67 -4.73
C ARG A 365 -6.36 1.80 -3.26
N LEU A 366 -5.92 2.85 -2.57
CA LEU A 366 -6.29 3.09 -1.17
C LEU A 366 -7.79 3.37 -1.00
N GLU A 367 -8.41 4.14 -1.90
CA GLU A 367 -9.85 4.38 -1.89
C GLU A 367 -10.63 3.09 -2.17
N GLY A 368 -10.17 2.26 -3.10
CA GLY A 368 -10.71 0.92 -3.35
C GLY A 368 -10.63 0.05 -2.11
N PHE A 369 -9.49 0.03 -1.45
CA PHE A 369 -9.28 -0.75 -0.22
C PHE A 369 -10.19 -0.28 0.93
N ASP A 370 -10.29 1.03 1.16
CA ASP A 370 -11.21 1.62 2.15
C ASP A 370 -12.66 1.20 1.89
N ARG A 371 -13.10 1.23 0.62
CA ARG A 371 -14.44 0.81 0.22
C ARG A 371 -14.67 -0.68 0.47
N HIS A 372 -13.73 -1.54 0.06
CA HIS A 372 -13.86 -2.99 0.26
C HIS A 372 -13.85 -3.37 1.74
N ILE A 373 -13.05 -2.71 2.59
CA ILE A 373 -13.13 -2.88 4.04
C ILE A 373 -14.53 -2.49 4.54
N GLY A 374 -15.06 -1.35 4.08
CA GLY A 374 -16.40 -0.88 4.44
C GLY A 374 -17.50 -1.88 4.02
N GLU A 375 -17.44 -2.39 2.80
CA GLU A 375 -18.35 -3.42 2.28
C GLU A 375 -18.25 -4.73 3.08
N ALA A 376 -17.03 -5.18 3.37
CA ALA A 376 -16.78 -6.40 4.16
C ALA A 376 -17.31 -6.29 5.61
N VAL A 377 -17.17 -5.11 6.22
CA VAL A 377 -17.72 -4.84 7.57
C VAL A 377 -19.24 -4.72 7.53
N ALA A 378 -19.81 -4.19 6.44
CA ALA A 378 -21.25 -4.06 6.25
C ALA A 378 -21.97 -5.38 5.95
N LEU A 379 -21.25 -6.43 5.55
CA LEU A 379 -21.80 -7.79 5.40
C LEU A 379 -22.30 -8.27 6.76
N LYS A 380 -23.59 -8.13 6.99
CA LYS A 380 -24.27 -8.65 8.19
C LYS A 380 -24.72 -10.08 7.91
N SER A 381 -24.46 -10.99 8.86
CA SER A 381 -25.16 -12.28 8.91
C SER A 381 -26.63 -12.04 9.26
N GLU A 382 -27.53 -12.80 8.66
CA GLU A 382 -28.95 -12.83 9.06
C GLU A 382 -29.16 -13.81 10.23
N VAL A 383 -28.08 -14.30 10.85
CA VAL A 383 -28.12 -15.10 12.07
C VAL A 383 -28.22 -14.18 13.27
N ASP A 384 -29.20 -14.45 14.13
CA ASP A 384 -29.32 -13.81 15.43
C ASP A 384 -28.50 -14.59 16.48
N PHE A 385 -27.46 -13.95 17.01
CA PHE A 385 -26.60 -14.53 18.03
C PHE A 385 -27.06 -14.13 19.43
N VAL A 386 -27.48 -15.15 20.20
CA VAL A 386 -27.90 -14.96 21.60
C VAL A 386 -26.82 -15.48 22.53
N CYS A 387 -26.48 -14.74 23.58
CA CYS A 387 -25.53 -15.18 24.60
C CYS A 387 -26.29 -15.92 25.73
N ALA A 388 -25.97 -17.22 25.94
CA ALA A 388 -26.46 -18.01 27.07
C ALA A 388 -25.37 -19.04 27.47
N ASP A 389 -25.67 -19.94 28.39
CA ASP A 389 -24.64 -20.87 28.91
C ASP A 389 -24.38 -22.08 28.01
N ASP A 390 -25.31 -22.43 27.11
CA ASP A 390 -25.21 -23.60 26.24
C ASP A 390 -25.27 -23.26 24.76
N VAL A 391 -24.83 -24.21 23.92
CA VAL A 391 -24.89 -24.07 22.44
C VAL A 391 -26.24 -24.61 21.97
N LYS A 392 -26.99 -23.74 21.25
CA LYS A 392 -28.26 -24.11 20.65
C LYS A 392 -28.37 -23.53 19.23
N LEU A 393 -28.93 -24.28 18.32
CA LEU A 393 -29.30 -23.89 16.96
C LEU A 393 -30.82 -23.98 16.86
N ASP A 394 -31.44 -22.89 16.41
CA ASP A 394 -32.88 -22.85 16.17
C ASP A 394 -33.12 -22.43 14.70
N ASP A 395 -33.63 -23.36 13.90
CA ASP A 395 -33.98 -23.20 12.48
C ASP A 395 -32.85 -22.53 11.64
N VAL A 396 -31.64 -23.08 11.76
CA VAL A 396 -30.46 -22.51 11.10
C VAL A 396 -30.31 -23.01 9.67
N ASP A 397 -30.35 -22.09 8.72
CA ASP A 397 -30.01 -22.32 7.32
C ASP A 397 -28.58 -21.83 7.02
N VAL A 398 -27.82 -22.62 6.26
CA VAL A 398 -26.47 -22.26 5.82
C VAL A 398 -26.39 -22.31 4.29
N TYR A 399 -25.89 -21.22 3.69
CA TYR A 399 -25.80 -21.06 2.24
C TYR A 399 -24.35 -20.88 1.77
N LEU A 400 -24.10 -21.17 0.49
CA LEU A 400 -22.92 -20.71 -0.22
C LEU A 400 -23.10 -19.25 -0.69
N PRO A 401 -22.03 -18.52 -1.05
CA PRO A 401 -22.13 -17.14 -1.58
C PRO A 401 -22.99 -17.01 -2.86
N ASN A 402 -23.14 -18.09 -3.64
CA ASN A 402 -23.98 -18.16 -4.84
C ASN A 402 -25.47 -18.43 -4.52
N GLY A 403 -25.83 -18.60 -3.24
CA GLY A 403 -27.18 -18.88 -2.78
C GLY A 403 -27.58 -20.35 -2.67
N ASP A 404 -26.69 -21.28 -3.04
CA ASP A 404 -26.96 -22.72 -2.86
C ASP A 404 -27.03 -23.08 -1.38
N ILE A 405 -28.03 -23.90 -1.02
CA ILE A 405 -28.23 -24.31 0.36
C ILE A 405 -27.33 -25.49 0.73
N LEU A 406 -26.60 -25.37 1.84
CA LEU A 406 -25.75 -26.41 2.40
C LEU A 406 -26.43 -27.16 3.57
N VAL A 407 -27.13 -26.43 4.42
CA VAL A 407 -27.87 -26.98 5.56
C VAL A 407 -29.19 -26.25 5.67
N LYS A 408 -30.29 -26.96 5.86
CA LYS A 408 -31.63 -26.39 5.93
C LYS A 408 -32.29 -26.67 7.26
N SER A 409 -32.82 -25.64 7.91
CA SER A 409 -33.64 -25.74 9.14
C SER A 409 -33.01 -26.60 10.23
N CYS A 410 -31.69 -26.44 10.44
CA CYS A 410 -30.98 -27.24 11.45
C CYS A 410 -31.30 -26.75 12.85
N SER A 411 -31.88 -27.64 13.66
CA SER A 411 -32.17 -27.39 15.07
C SER A 411 -31.45 -28.40 15.94
N LEU A 412 -30.64 -27.91 16.88
CA LEU A 412 -29.79 -28.70 17.75
C LEU A 412 -29.71 -28.04 19.13
N ASP A 413 -29.83 -28.81 20.20
CA ASP A 413 -29.63 -28.36 21.56
C ASP A 413 -28.54 -29.20 22.23
N MET A 414 -27.53 -28.55 22.81
CA MET A 414 -26.40 -29.17 23.49
C MET A 414 -26.53 -29.16 25.02
N GLN A 415 -27.67 -28.73 25.59
CA GLN A 415 -27.82 -28.57 27.03
C GLN A 415 -27.49 -29.88 27.80
N ASP A 416 -28.08 -31.00 27.39
CA ASP A 416 -27.92 -32.32 28.03
C ASP A 416 -26.92 -33.22 27.29
N LYS A 417 -26.10 -32.69 26.39
CA LYS A 417 -25.15 -33.44 25.57
C LYS A 417 -23.73 -33.03 25.88
N HIS A 418 -22.85 -34.01 26.14
CA HIS A 418 -21.44 -33.74 26.42
C HIS A 418 -20.58 -33.72 25.14
N SER A 419 -20.97 -34.47 24.12
CA SER A 419 -20.18 -34.55 22.89
C SER A 419 -21.03 -34.80 21.65
N LEU A 420 -20.65 -34.13 20.54
CA LEU A 420 -21.31 -34.20 19.23
C LEU A 420 -20.29 -34.40 18.14
N LEU A 421 -20.47 -35.42 17.31
CA LEU A 421 -19.68 -35.65 16.10
C LEU A 421 -20.47 -35.25 14.87
N ILE A 422 -19.94 -34.33 14.07
CA ILE A 422 -20.51 -33.91 12.78
C ILE A 422 -19.84 -34.69 11.66
N MET A 423 -20.62 -35.50 10.95
CA MET A 423 -20.16 -36.34 9.84
C MET A 423 -20.89 -36.00 8.53
N GLY A 424 -20.45 -36.59 7.44
CA GLY A 424 -21.03 -36.44 6.09
C GLY A 424 -19.97 -36.46 5.00
N GLN A 425 -20.39 -36.54 3.75
CA GLN A 425 -19.48 -36.56 2.60
C GLN A 425 -18.60 -35.31 2.53
N SER A 426 -17.47 -35.39 1.82
CA SER A 426 -16.63 -34.23 1.56
C SER A 426 -17.43 -33.20 0.74
N GLY A 427 -17.31 -31.91 1.09
CA GLY A 427 -18.01 -30.81 0.39
C GLY A 427 -19.46 -30.53 0.85
N VAL A 428 -20.06 -31.35 1.70
CA VAL A 428 -21.46 -31.20 2.15
C VAL A 428 -21.71 -29.97 3.06
N GLY A 429 -20.66 -29.30 3.51
CA GLY A 429 -20.80 -28.05 4.30
C GLY A 429 -20.43 -28.17 5.79
N LYS A 430 -19.79 -29.26 6.25
CA LYS A 430 -19.40 -29.47 7.66
C LYS A 430 -18.57 -28.30 8.23
N SER A 431 -17.46 -27.97 7.60
CA SER A 431 -16.60 -26.85 8.04
C SER A 431 -17.29 -25.49 7.87
N THR A 432 -18.25 -25.37 6.91
CA THR A 432 -19.06 -24.15 6.76
C THR A 432 -20.04 -24.00 7.93
N MET A 433 -20.63 -25.08 8.38
CA MET A 433 -21.46 -25.11 9.58
C MET A 433 -20.68 -24.67 10.82
N LEU A 434 -19.44 -25.16 10.99
CA LEU A 434 -18.57 -24.74 12.08
C LEU A 434 -18.20 -23.25 11.99
N ARG A 435 -17.94 -22.74 10.78
CA ARG A 435 -17.70 -21.29 10.55
C ARG A 435 -18.94 -20.47 10.87
N THR A 436 -20.13 -20.99 10.62
CA THR A 436 -21.40 -20.35 10.99
C THR A 436 -21.52 -20.26 12.51
N LEU A 437 -21.27 -21.35 13.23
CA LEU A 437 -21.21 -21.38 14.69
C LEU A 437 -20.16 -20.40 15.25
N ALA A 438 -19.01 -20.28 14.59
CA ALA A 438 -17.97 -19.33 14.97
C ALA A 438 -18.33 -17.85 14.67
N GLY A 439 -19.48 -17.57 14.04
CA GLY A 439 -19.90 -16.23 13.66
C GLY A 439 -19.04 -15.58 12.57
N ILE A 440 -18.29 -16.40 11.80
CA ILE A 440 -17.40 -15.89 10.73
C ILE A 440 -17.99 -16.09 9.33
N TRP A 441 -19.07 -16.88 9.20
CA TRP A 441 -19.75 -17.13 7.92
C TRP A 441 -21.00 -16.25 7.80
N PRO A 442 -21.03 -15.27 6.87
CA PRO A 442 -22.14 -14.32 6.79
C PRO A 442 -23.38 -14.84 6.05
N TYR A 443 -23.26 -15.94 5.29
CA TYR A 443 -24.34 -16.49 4.45
C TYR A 443 -25.12 -17.56 5.22
N ALA A 444 -25.78 -17.15 6.30
CA ALA A 444 -26.62 -18.03 7.13
C ALA A 444 -27.78 -17.24 7.73
N LYS A 445 -28.86 -17.94 8.12
CA LYS A 445 -30.07 -17.39 8.73
C LYS A 445 -30.48 -18.25 9.93
N GLY A 446 -31.33 -17.73 10.81
CA GLY A 446 -31.84 -18.43 11.99
C GLY A 446 -31.23 -17.87 13.27
N GLN A 447 -31.39 -18.62 14.38
CA GLN A 447 -30.87 -18.18 15.66
C GLN A 447 -29.81 -19.16 16.19
N ILE A 448 -28.71 -18.62 16.66
CA ILE A 448 -27.62 -19.40 17.29
C ILE A 448 -27.36 -18.85 18.68
N THR A 449 -27.52 -19.73 19.67
CA THR A 449 -27.17 -19.43 21.05
C THR A 449 -25.77 -19.97 21.34
N LEU A 450 -24.92 -19.16 21.92
CA LEU A 450 -23.54 -19.53 22.29
C LEU A 450 -23.18 -18.96 23.67
N PRO A 451 -22.26 -19.63 24.40
CA PRO A 451 -21.65 -19.05 25.60
C PRO A 451 -20.85 -17.79 25.27
N SER A 452 -20.45 -17.04 26.31
CA SER A 452 -19.57 -15.89 26.15
C SER A 452 -18.24 -16.31 25.49
N GLU A 453 -17.64 -15.42 24.70
CA GLU A 453 -16.44 -15.70 23.85
C GLU A 453 -15.27 -16.34 24.61
N ASN A 454 -15.13 -16.09 25.90
CA ASN A 454 -14.08 -16.68 26.75
C ASN A 454 -14.38 -18.09 27.22
N LYS A 455 -15.55 -18.66 26.91
CA LYS A 455 -15.97 -20.02 27.35
C LYS A 455 -15.85 -21.07 26.24
N PHE A 456 -15.45 -20.67 25.02
CA PHE A 456 -15.32 -21.64 23.94
C PHE A 456 -14.03 -21.43 23.12
N LEU A 457 -13.55 -22.48 22.47
CA LEU A 457 -12.36 -22.47 21.63
C LEU A 457 -12.61 -23.24 20.33
N PHE A 458 -12.23 -22.64 19.19
CA PHE A 458 -12.27 -23.31 17.89
C PHE A 458 -10.85 -23.74 17.47
N LEU A 459 -10.66 -25.00 17.15
CA LEU A 459 -9.43 -25.55 16.62
C LEU A 459 -9.63 -25.91 15.15
N PRO A 460 -8.99 -25.19 14.22
CA PRO A 460 -9.05 -25.50 12.80
C PRO A 460 -8.19 -26.72 12.47
N GLN A 461 -8.43 -27.35 11.33
CA GLN A 461 -7.67 -28.49 10.80
C GLN A 461 -6.16 -28.23 10.76
N LYS A 462 -5.75 -27.01 10.34
CA LYS A 462 -4.37 -26.54 10.41
C LYS A 462 -4.28 -25.39 11.42
N PRO A 463 -3.68 -25.61 12.59
CA PRO A 463 -3.55 -24.59 13.62
C PRO A 463 -2.68 -23.43 13.16
N TYR A 464 -3.06 -22.21 13.50
CA TYR A 464 -2.23 -21.03 13.29
C TYR A 464 -1.17 -20.95 14.41
N LEU A 465 0.09 -20.82 14.00
CA LEU A 465 1.23 -20.57 14.88
C LEU A 465 1.82 -19.20 14.55
N PRO A 466 1.73 -18.21 15.46
CA PRO A 466 2.33 -16.91 15.23
C PRO A 466 3.84 -17.00 15.22
N LEU A 467 4.48 -16.11 14.44
CA LEU A 467 5.93 -15.94 14.48
C LEU A 467 6.38 -15.48 15.87
N GLY A 468 7.50 -16.01 16.33
CA GLY A 468 8.07 -15.66 17.64
C GLY A 468 8.47 -16.88 18.47
N SER A 469 8.42 -16.75 19.81
CA SER A 469 8.78 -17.83 20.70
C SER A 469 7.80 -19.00 20.61
N LEU A 470 8.27 -20.22 20.89
CA LEU A 470 7.37 -21.38 21.00
C LEU A 470 6.31 -21.15 22.07
N ARG A 471 6.66 -20.52 23.17
CA ARG A 471 5.75 -20.10 24.23
C ARG A 471 4.58 -19.30 23.67
N ARG A 472 4.88 -18.25 22.86
CA ARG A 472 3.88 -17.43 22.18
C ARG A 472 2.96 -18.28 21.28
N ALA A 473 3.55 -19.21 20.56
CA ALA A 473 2.80 -20.11 19.70
C ALA A 473 1.84 -21.00 20.50
N ILE A 474 2.22 -21.46 21.69
CA ILE A 474 1.36 -22.29 22.54
C ILE A 474 0.26 -21.47 23.22
N TYR A 475 0.60 -20.31 23.78
CA TYR A 475 -0.38 -19.46 24.49
C TYR A 475 -1.43 -18.82 23.58
N TYR A 476 -1.15 -18.67 22.29
CA TYR A 476 -2.10 -18.01 21.38
C TYR A 476 -3.50 -18.62 21.41
N PRO A 477 -4.59 -17.83 21.57
CA PRO A 477 -4.65 -16.35 21.53
C PRO A 477 -4.45 -15.63 22.89
N LEU A 478 -4.12 -16.35 23.96
CA LEU A 478 -3.86 -15.77 25.28
C LEU A 478 -2.52 -15.01 25.31
N VAL A 479 -2.36 -14.18 26.34
CA VAL A 479 -1.09 -13.53 26.65
C VAL A 479 -0.15 -14.53 27.33
N GLU A 480 1.15 -14.47 26.99
CA GLU A 480 2.18 -15.33 27.59
C GLU A 480 2.28 -15.12 29.10
N ASP A 481 2.34 -16.21 29.87
CA ASP A 481 2.54 -16.18 31.31
C ASP A 481 3.69 -17.13 31.71
N LYS A 482 4.85 -16.54 32.06
CA LYS A 482 6.03 -17.29 32.52
C LYS A 482 5.86 -17.91 33.90
N ALA A 483 4.95 -17.41 34.71
CA ALA A 483 4.70 -17.95 36.04
C ALA A 483 4.09 -19.38 36.02
N GLN A 484 3.59 -19.82 34.87
CA GLN A 484 2.99 -21.15 34.69
C GLN A 484 3.89 -22.11 33.90
N ASP A 485 5.19 -21.87 33.82
CA ASP A 485 6.13 -22.69 33.02
C ASP A 485 6.11 -24.18 33.38
N ASP A 486 6.06 -24.53 34.64
CA ASP A 486 6.08 -25.93 35.05
C ASP A 486 4.79 -26.67 34.61
N LYS A 487 3.65 -25.99 34.72
CA LYS A 487 2.37 -26.51 34.20
C LYS A 487 2.39 -26.60 32.67
N LEU A 488 2.99 -25.65 31.99
CA LEU A 488 3.12 -25.69 30.53
C LEU A 488 3.96 -26.89 30.08
N LYS A 489 5.06 -27.20 30.79
CA LYS A 489 5.92 -28.36 30.53
C LYS A 489 5.13 -29.67 30.72
N GLU A 490 4.35 -29.77 31.79
CA GLU A 490 3.48 -30.92 32.03
C GLU A 490 2.46 -31.13 30.90
N ILE A 491 1.80 -30.05 30.48
CA ILE A 491 0.83 -30.09 29.36
C ILE A 491 1.51 -30.55 28.07
N LEU A 492 2.73 -30.05 27.75
CA LEU A 492 3.47 -30.51 26.58
C LEU A 492 3.81 -31.99 26.64
N ILE A 493 4.16 -32.51 27.81
CA ILE A 493 4.43 -33.95 28.03
C ILE A 493 3.15 -34.75 27.83
N MET A 494 2.02 -34.32 28.40
CA MET A 494 0.71 -34.95 28.19
C MET A 494 0.32 -34.97 26.71
N CYS A 495 0.61 -33.91 25.95
CA CYS A 495 0.34 -33.90 24.52
C CYS A 495 1.43 -34.62 23.67
N GLN A 496 2.32 -35.41 24.30
CA GLN A 496 3.44 -36.09 23.63
C GLN A 496 4.37 -35.16 22.84
N LEU A 497 4.55 -33.94 23.36
CA LEU A 497 5.46 -32.89 22.82
C LEU A 497 6.66 -32.65 23.76
N GLY A 498 7.05 -33.64 24.56
CA GLY A 498 8.13 -33.50 25.55
C GLY A 498 9.46 -32.99 25.02
N LYS A 499 9.80 -33.26 23.74
CA LYS A 499 10.99 -32.72 23.06
C LYS A 499 10.99 -31.20 22.93
N LEU A 500 9.83 -30.54 23.07
CA LEU A 500 9.69 -29.10 22.95
C LEU A 500 9.82 -28.36 24.29
N VAL A 501 9.87 -29.06 25.39
CA VAL A 501 9.90 -28.49 26.76
C VAL A 501 11.08 -27.52 26.97
N ASN A 502 12.25 -27.83 26.40
CA ASN A 502 13.46 -27.01 26.54
C ASN A 502 13.55 -25.89 25.48
N LYS A 503 12.55 -25.76 24.58
CA LYS A 503 12.56 -24.82 23.45
C LYS A 503 11.56 -23.68 23.57
N LEU A 504 10.98 -23.50 24.77
CA LEU A 504 9.88 -22.55 24.97
C LEU A 504 10.22 -21.10 24.57
N ASP A 505 11.46 -20.67 24.81
CA ASP A 505 11.90 -19.31 24.51
C ASP A 505 12.66 -19.19 23.15
N GLU A 506 12.83 -20.31 22.43
CA GLU A 506 13.39 -20.27 21.07
C GLU A 506 12.43 -19.55 20.13
N VAL A 507 12.98 -18.59 19.36
CA VAL A 507 12.24 -17.76 18.39
C VAL A 507 12.47 -18.29 16.98
N ASP A 508 11.40 -18.76 16.34
CA ASP A 508 11.50 -19.34 15.00
C ASP A 508 10.13 -19.33 14.28
N ASP A 509 10.10 -19.83 13.03
CA ASP A 509 8.87 -20.16 12.31
C ASP A 509 8.41 -21.59 12.63
N TRP A 510 7.76 -21.75 13.77
CA TRP A 510 7.29 -23.03 14.27
C TRP A 510 6.29 -23.73 13.35
N SER A 511 5.62 -22.99 12.48
CA SER A 511 4.70 -23.55 11.50
C SER A 511 5.40 -24.39 10.41
N ARG A 512 6.71 -24.15 10.19
CA ARG A 512 7.55 -24.90 9.24
C ARG A 512 8.36 -25.97 9.91
N ILE A 513 8.71 -25.77 11.19
CA ILE A 513 9.56 -26.72 11.96
C ILE A 513 8.74 -27.91 12.41
N LEU A 514 7.50 -27.66 12.88
CA LEU A 514 6.64 -28.70 13.40
C LEU A 514 5.86 -29.39 12.27
N SER A 515 5.85 -30.71 12.28
CA SER A 515 4.93 -31.49 11.43
C SER A 515 3.47 -31.15 11.73
N LEU A 516 2.56 -31.39 10.78
CA LEU A 516 1.14 -31.07 10.97
C LEU A 516 0.57 -31.80 12.21
N GLY A 517 0.96 -33.06 12.46
CA GLY A 517 0.54 -33.79 13.65
C GLY A 517 1.05 -33.18 14.96
N GLU A 518 2.28 -32.60 14.99
CA GLU A 518 2.78 -31.86 16.14
C GLU A 518 2.05 -30.53 16.34
N GLN A 519 1.73 -29.83 15.24
CA GLN A 519 0.91 -28.62 15.30
C GLN A 519 -0.49 -28.91 15.86
N GLN A 520 -1.11 -30.02 15.45
CA GLN A 520 -2.40 -30.46 15.97
C GLN A 520 -2.32 -30.78 17.46
N ARG A 521 -1.30 -31.55 17.92
CA ARG A 521 -1.08 -31.81 19.36
C ARG A 521 -0.85 -30.52 20.16
N LEU A 522 -0.17 -29.54 19.59
CA LEU A 522 0.02 -28.23 20.21
C LEU A 522 -1.32 -27.48 20.35
N ALA A 523 -2.25 -27.66 19.39
CA ALA A 523 -3.61 -27.13 19.53
C ALA A 523 -4.38 -27.76 20.68
N PHE A 524 -4.20 -29.07 20.95
CA PHE A 524 -4.75 -29.73 22.15
C PHE A 524 -4.13 -29.17 23.44
N ALA A 525 -2.83 -28.85 23.44
CA ALA A 525 -2.20 -28.16 24.57
C ALA A 525 -2.85 -26.80 24.86
N ARG A 526 -3.29 -26.07 23.83
CA ARG A 526 -4.06 -24.83 24.00
C ARG A 526 -5.38 -25.05 24.72
N VAL A 527 -6.10 -26.14 24.44
CA VAL A 527 -7.36 -26.48 25.15
C VAL A 527 -7.11 -26.65 26.63
N LEU A 528 -6.05 -27.37 27.00
CA LEU A 528 -5.69 -27.61 28.42
C LEU A 528 -5.26 -26.30 29.13
N LEU A 529 -4.65 -25.37 28.43
CA LEU A 529 -4.31 -24.05 28.96
C LEU A 529 -5.54 -23.15 29.10
N TYR A 530 -6.36 -23.10 28.06
CA TYR A 530 -7.52 -22.21 27.97
C TYR A 530 -8.67 -22.67 28.90
N LYS A 531 -8.83 -23.98 29.07
CA LYS A 531 -9.91 -24.64 29.85
C LYS A 531 -11.30 -24.12 29.47
N PRO A 532 -11.68 -24.19 28.18
CA PRO A 532 -12.98 -23.71 27.74
C PRO A 532 -14.11 -24.61 28.27
N GLN A 533 -15.36 -24.11 28.23
CA GLN A 533 -16.56 -24.91 28.45
C GLN A 533 -16.92 -25.73 27.21
N TYR A 534 -16.66 -25.17 26.00
CA TYR A 534 -16.88 -25.80 24.71
C TYR A 534 -15.61 -25.79 23.87
N VAL A 535 -15.29 -26.92 23.23
CA VAL A 535 -14.26 -26.97 22.18
C VAL A 535 -14.89 -27.45 20.87
N PHE A 536 -14.58 -26.73 19.81
CA PHE A 536 -14.99 -27.07 18.45
C PHE A 536 -13.75 -27.51 17.67
N LEU A 537 -13.77 -28.72 17.13
CA LEU A 537 -12.64 -29.39 16.49
C LEU A 537 -12.96 -29.63 15.01
N ASP A 538 -12.29 -28.93 14.09
CA ASP A 538 -12.43 -29.15 12.64
C ASP A 538 -11.30 -30.05 12.15
N GLU A 539 -11.55 -31.36 12.09
CA GLU A 539 -10.57 -32.40 11.70
C GLU A 539 -9.23 -32.27 12.43
N ALA A 540 -9.26 -31.87 13.71
CA ALA A 540 -8.07 -31.44 14.47
C ALA A 540 -7.10 -32.61 14.80
N THR A 541 -7.43 -33.84 14.43
CA THR A 541 -6.61 -35.05 14.56
C THR A 541 -6.33 -35.76 13.23
N SER A 542 -6.62 -35.08 12.09
CA SER A 542 -6.48 -35.69 10.75
C SER A 542 -5.06 -36.14 10.40
N ALA A 543 -4.04 -35.55 11.02
CA ALA A 543 -2.62 -35.88 10.81
C ALA A 543 -2.01 -36.73 11.93
N THR A 544 -2.83 -37.30 12.80
CA THR A 544 -2.43 -38.28 13.87
C THR A 544 -2.94 -39.67 13.52
N ASP A 545 -2.30 -40.70 14.09
CA ASP A 545 -2.84 -42.07 14.03
C ASP A 545 -4.05 -42.25 14.97
N GLU A 546 -4.80 -43.31 14.79
CA GLU A 546 -6.04 -43.58 15.57
C GLU A 546 -5.77 -43.76 17.06
N ALA A 547 -4.66 -44.39 17.42
CA ALA A 547 -4.31 -44.62 18.83
C ALA A 547 -4.02 -43.30 19.55
N LEU A 548 -3.27 -42.40 18.88
CA LEU A 548 -2.99 -41.07 19.41
C LEU A 548 -4.24 -40.19 19.42
N GLU A 549 -5.12 -40.31 18.43
CA GLU A 549 -6.41 -39.63 18.41
C GLU A 549 -7.24 -40.00 19.63
N GLN A 550 -7.44 -41.29 19.88
CA GLN A 550 -8.18 -41.77 21.05
C GLN A 550 -7.53 -41.31 22.36
N TYR A 551 -6.19 -41.35 22.44
CA TYR A 551 -5.46 -40.86 23.61
C TYR A 551 -5.74 -39.38 23.87
N LEU A 552 -5.68 -38.54 22.85
CA LEU A 552 -5.89 -37.09 22.98
C LEU A 552 -7.31 -36.74 23.43
N TYR A 553 -8.34 -37.42 22.87
CA TYR A 553 -9.72 -37.21 23.30
C TYR A 553 -9.95 -37.73 24.74
N SER A 554 -9.45 -38.92 25.10
CA SER A 554 -9.52 -39.44 26.45
C SER A 554 -8.83 -38.57 27.48
N MET A 555 -7.67 -38.00 27.11
CA MET A 555 -6.93 -37.03 27.92
C MET A 555 -7.76 -35.76 28.16
N LEU A 556 -8.39 -35.18 27.13
CA LEU A 556 -9.22 -33.99 27.30
C LEU A 556 -10.40 -34.26 28.24
N ILE A 557 -11.10 -35.37 28.07
CA ILE A 557 -12.24 -35.75 28.89
C ILE A 557 -11.81 -35.96 30.35
N LYS A 558 -10.64 -36.58 30.57
CA LYS A 558 -10.09 -36.83 31.91
C LYS A 558 -9.68 -35.53 32.62
N GLU A 559 -8.91 -34.66 31.93
CA GLU A 559 -8.37 -33.45 32.52
C GLU A 559 -9.43 -32.32 32.65
N LEU A 560 -10.46 -32.35 31.79
CA LEU A 560 -11.53 -31.36 31.74
C LEU A 560 -12.92 -32.04 31.73
N PRO A 561 -13.39 -32.61 32.86
CA PRO A 561 -14.63 -33.39 32.88
C PRO A 561 -15.92 -32.61 32.54
N LYS A 562 -15.88 -31.29 32.61
CA LYS A 562 -17.01 -30.41 32.25
C LYS A 562 -16.94 -29.90 30.81
N LEU A 563 -15.90 -30.27 30.06
CA LEU A 563 -15.71 -29.86 28.69
C LEU A 563 -16.76 -30.52 27.78
N LYS A 564 -17.47 -29.70 27.00
CA LYS A 564 -18.34 -30.19 25.94
C LYS A 564 -17.58 -30.12 24.59
N ILE A 565 -17.62 -31.25 23.84
CA ILE A 565 -16.81 -31.41 22.62
C ILE A 565 -17.74 -31.49 21.41
N ILE A 566 -17.47 -30.63 20.40
CA ILE A 566 -18.13 -30.68 19.10
C ILE A 566 -17.03 -30.87 18.03
N SER A 567 -17.04 -32.06 17.40
CA SER A 567 -15.99 -32.44 16.44
C SER A 567 -16.55 -32.62 15.03
N ILE A 568 -15.76 -32.20 14.03
CA ILE A 568 -15.93 -32.64 12.65
C ILE A 568 -14.88 -33.69 12.36
N GLY A 569 -15.29 -34.83 11.82
CA GLY A 569 -14.38 -35.90 11.43
C GLY A 569 -14.96 -36.86 10.42
N HIS A 570 -14.11 -37.73 9.89
CA HIS A 570 -14.46 -38.75 8.89
C HIS A 570 -14.17 -40.15 9.36
N ARG A 571 -13.40 -40.32 10.44
CA ARG A 571 -12.98 -41.62 10.95
C ARG A 571 -14.06 -42.24 11.85
N ALA A 572 -14.27 -43.56 11.72
CA ALA A 572 -15.18 -44.30 12.56
C ALA A 572 -14.73 -44.35 14.03
N SER A 573 -13.41 -44.32 14.28
CA SER A 573 -12.80 -44.26 15.62
C SER A 573 -13.31 -43.10 16.49
N LEU A 574 -13.68 -41.96 15.88
CA LEU A 574 -14.23 -40.81 16.59
C LEU A 574 -15.61 -41.09 17.22
N MET A 575 -16.38 -42.05 16.70
CA MET A 575 -17.72 -42.41 17.25
C MET A 575 -17.62 -42.88 18.70
N GLU A 576 -16.55 -43.57 19.06
CA GLU A 576 -16.33 -44.07 20.42
C GLU A 576 -16.14 -42.93 21.46
N ASN A 577 -15.75 -41.74 21.01
CA ASN A 577 -15.49 -40.59 21.87
C ASN A 577 -16.68 -39.61 21.93
N HIS A 578 -17.79 -39.90 21.25
CA HIS A 578 -18.94 -39.01 21.17
C HIS A 578 -20.24 -39.69 21.52
N GLU A 579 -21.17 -38.96 22.15
CA GLU A 579 -22.48 -39.46 22.54
C GLU A 579 -23.52 -39.30 21.42
N TYR A 580 -23.37 -38.29 20.58
CA TYR A 580 -24.30 -37.96 19.51
C TYR A 580 -23.57 -37.75 18.19
N LYS A 581 -24.27 -38.10 17.10
CA LYS A 581 -23.78 -37.92 15.73
C LYS A 581 -24.77 -37.11 14.91
N LEU A 582 -24.32 -36.00 14.36
CA LEU A 582 -25.05 -35.21 13.38
C LEU A 582 -24.51 -35.54 11.98
N THR A 583 -25.31 -36.17 11.14
CA THR A 583 -24.93 -36.48 9.77
C THR A 583 -25.54 -35.46 8.82
N LEU A 584 -24.68 -34.78 8.03
CA LEU A 584 -25.09 -33.88 6.98
C LEU A 584 -25.11 -34.60 5.63
N TYR A 585 -26.17 -34.35 4.85
CA TYR A 585 -26.41 -34.95 3.54
C TYR A 585 -26.49 -33.84 2.47
N ASN A 586 -26.43 -34.22 1.22
CA ASN A 586 -26.69 -33.32 0.11
C ASN A 586 -28.09 -32.72 0.18
N GLU A 587 -28.33 -31.63 -0.53
CA GLU A 587 -29.63 -30.92 -0.57
C GLU A 587 -30.07 -30.33 0.80
N GLY A 588 -29.11 -30.07 1.69
CA GLY A 588 -29.37 -29.43 2.98
C GLY A 588 -30.00 -30.31 4.05
N LYS A 589 -30.14 -31.64 3.82
CA LYS A 589 -30.71 -32.56 4.78
C LYS A 589 -29.74 -32.92 5.89
N TRP A 590 -30.25 -33.25 7.07
CA TRP A 590 -29.45 -33.67 8.20
C TRP A 590 -30.22 -34.71 9.08
N SER A 591 -29.50 -35.50 9.85
CA SER A 591 -30.04 -36.37 10.86
C SER A 591 -29.21 -36.33 12.15
N LEU A 592 -29.85 -36.48 13.30
CA LEU A 592 -29.22 -36.56 14.62
C LEU A 592 -29.49 -37.92 15.23
N GLU A 593 -28.43 -38.63 15.60
CA GLU A 593 -28.49 -39.96 16.18
C GLU A 593 -27.75 -39.95 17.53
N LYS A 594 -28.19 -40.79 18.50
CA LYS A 594 -27.41 -41.10 19.68
C LYS A 594 -26.52 -42.30 19.37
N LEU A 595 -25.22 -42.21 19.67
CA LEU A 595 -24.21 -43.27 19.46
C LEU A 595 -24.22 -44.31 20.59
#